data_32208611b2fd03d377d53a118f183dd8
#
_entry.id   32208611b2fd03d377d53a118f183dd8
#
_cell.length_a   1.000
_cell.length_b   1.000
_cell.length_c   1.000
_cell.angle_alpha   90.00
_cell.angle_beta   90.00
_cell.angle_gamma   90.00
#
_symmetry.space_group_name_H-M   'P 1'
#
loop_
_entity.id
_entity.type
_entity.pdbx_description
1 polymer ?
#
loop_
_entity_poly.entity_id
_entity_poly.type
_entity_poly.pdbx_seq_one_letter_code
_entity_poly.pdbx_strand_id
1 'polypeptide(L)'
;TRYGTVTGVQTCALPIFTVMGFLLILALFFSHASTWVEIFTGFFKFGNIPTGNGDEVVNIFSSLLSGKFPSLGIAAFGLLSSLVAISGQGGLTNTPISNYTRDQGWGMGAHVGAIPSLVGGNDIALSHEGTVFLPDEQSIPRWRAWVRHVVRDQFLVWGPACFFGLALPSMLSIEFLPKGIDLSNKWMGPVATSDGVGKAVAEAVSPALGSVFRFLTLFCGFLVLAPSMASTIDGFVRRWVDVFWTSSKRLREVDSSKIRVLYFAVLGVYALVSLCMLAWIAEPSKLLSIAGFVYNFALGFSCWHVLVINTRLLPNPMRPGLIPRVGLVVVGIYFWIVGILGAISTISNWK
;
A
#
# COMPACT_ATOMS: atom_id res chain seq x y z
N THR A 1 -19.68 14.62 -22.38
CA THR A 1 -20.12 13.93 -21.16
C THR A 1 -19.43 12.58 -21.09
N ARG A 2 -18.31 12.52 -20.33
CA ARG A 2 -17.46 11.32 -20.21
C ARG A 2 -17.91 10.50 -19.00
N TYR A 3 -18.92 9.69 -19.17
CA TYR A 3 -19.44 8.80 -18.11
C TYR A 3 -18.83 7.39 -18.10
N GLY A 4 -17.88 7.09 -19.00
CA GLY A 4 -17.38 5.72 -19.20
C GLY A 4 -16.18 5.27 -18.33
N THR A 5 -15.48 6.18 -17.63
CA THR A 5 -14.21 5.85 -16.97
C THR A 5 -14.24 5.86 -15.43
N VAL A 6 -15.41 6.06 -14.84
CA VAL A 6 -15.58 6.11 -13.38
C VAL A 6 -15.66 4.72 -12.74
N THR A 7 -15.81 3.66 -13.54
CA THR A 7 -16.10 2.31 -13.06
C THR A 7 -15.01 1.68 -12.22
N GLY A 8 -13.73 1.88 -12.52
CA GLY A 8 -12.63 1.25 -11.74
C GLY A 8 -12.50 1.80 -10.32
N VAL A 9 -12.52 3.11 -10.16
CA VAL A 9 -12.43 3.76 -8.83
C VAL A 9 -13.73 3.59 -8.05
N GLN A 10 -14.89 3.70 -8.70
CA GLN A 10 -16.20 3.47 -8.06
C GLN A 10 -16.38 2.02 -7.62
N THR A 11 -15.87 1.05 -8.38
CA THR A 11 -15.95 -0.37 -8.02
C THR A 11 -15.17 -0.68 -6.74
N CYS A 12 -14.07 0.03 -6.48
CA CYS A 12 -13.31 -0.12 -5.23
C CYS A 12 -13.84 0.76 -4.10
N ALA A 13 -14.45 1.90 -4.39
CA ALA A 13 -14.91 2.85 -3.37
C ALA A 13 -16.09 2.28 -2.56
N LEU A 14 -17.07 1.67 -3.21
CA LEU A 14 -18.26 1.14 -2.53
C LEU A 14 -17.92 0.05 -1.49
N PRO A 15 -17.12 -0.99 -1.80
CA PRO A 15 -16.66 -1.94 -0.79
C PRO A 15 -15.91 -1.28 0.37
N ILE A 16 -15.04 -0.32 0.09
CA ILE A 16 -14.27 0.38 1.13
C ILE A 16 -15.22 1.16 2.05
N PHE A 17 -16.17 1.91 1.52
CA PHE A 17 -17.16 2.63 2.34
C PHE A 17 -18.04 1.69 3.17
N THR A 18 -18.42 0.54 2.62
CA THR A 18 -19.18 -0.49 3.34
C THR A 18 -18.37 -1.03 4.51
N VAL A 19 -17.10 -1.38 4.28
CA VAL A 19 -16.19 -1.85 5.34
C VAL A 19 -15.97 -0.78 6.40
N MET A 20 -15.66 0.44 5.99
CA MET A 20 -15.45 1.56 6.94
C MET A 20 -16.70 1.85 7.76
N GLY A 21 -17.88 1.82 7.14
CA GLY A 21 -19.16 1.98 7.86
C GLY A 21 -19.39 0.87 8.87
N PHE A 22 -19.13 -0.39 8.52
CA PHE A 22 -19.22 -1.52 9.43
C PHE A 22 -18.23 -1.40 10.60
N LEU A 23 -16.98 -1.07 10.32
CA LEU A 23 -15.96 -0.87 11.37
C LEU A 23 -16.29 0.30 12.29
N LEU A 24 -16.88 1.38 11.76
CA LEU A 24 -17.35 2.51 12.57
C LEU A 24 -18.50 2.11 13.49
N ILE A 25 -19.43 1.28 13.03
CA ILE A 25 -20.51 0.73 13.90
C ILE A 25 -19.91 -0.07 15.04
N LEU A 26 -18.96 -0.97 14.78
CA LEU A 26 -18.26 -1.71 15.81
C LEU A 26 -17.52 -0.80 16.78
N ALA A 27 -16.84 0.22 16.25
CA ALA A 27 -16.10 1.19 17.05
C ALA A 27 -16.99 1.99 18.00
N LEU A 28 -18.15 2.44 17.53
CA LEU A 28 -19.04 3.31 18.30
C LEU A 28 -19.88 2.54 19.35
N PHE A 29 -20.27 1.32 19.04
CA PHE A 29 -21.24 0.59 19.88
C PHE A 29 -20.64 -0.56 20.66
N PHE A 30 -19.49 -1.11 20.26
CA PHE A 30 -18.94 -2.35 20.81
C PHE A 30 -17.47 -2.23 21.23
N SER A 31 -16.84 -1.06 21.18
CA SER A 31 -15.47 -0.88 21.66
C SER A 31 -15.40 0.01 22.92
N HIS A 32 -14.37 -0.23 23.74
CA HIS A 32 -14.11 0.55 24.94
C HIS A 32 -13.31 1.82 24.63
N ALA A 33 -13.56 2.90 25.38
CA ALA A 33 -12.81 4.14 25.23
C ALA A 33 -11.29 3.96 25.46
N SER A 34 -10.91 3.02 26.35
CA SER A 34 -9.50 2.67 26.60
C SER A 34 -8.79 2.14 25.36
N THR A 35 -9.48 1.37 24.52
CA THR A 35 -8.94 0.86 23.25
C THR A 35 -8.54 2.00 22.31
N TRP A 36 -9.35 3.03 22.23
CA TRP A 36 -9.05 4.22 21.43
C TRP A 36 -7.87 5.02 21.99
N VAL A 37 -7.76 5.16 23.31
CA VAL A 37 -6.60 5.78 23.96
C VAL A 37 -5.33 4.98 23.62
N GLU A 38 -5.39 3.66 23.65
CA GLU A 38 -4.26 2.79 23.30
C GLU A 38 -3.85 2.93 21.82
N ILE A 39 -4.81 2.95 20.90
CA ILE A 39 -4.57 3.17 19.47
C ILE A 39 -3.94 4.55 19.23
N PHE A 40 -4.53 5.62 19.75
CA PHE A 40 -4.01 6.98 19.56
C PHE A 40 -2.62 7.15 20.16
N THR A 41 -2.38 6.65 21.37
CA THR A 41 -1.06 6.71 22.01
C THR A 41 -0.03 5.86 21.26
N GLY A 42 -0.45 4.74 20.63
CA GLY A 42 0.38 3.90 19.79
C GLY A 42 1.04 4.66 18.64
N PHE A 43 0.33 5.59 18.00
CA PHE A 43 0.87 6.41 16.91
C PHE A 43 2.01 7.34 17.36
N PHE A 44 2.13 7.63 18.65
CA PHE A 44 3.16 8.50 19.22
C PHE A 44 4.31 7.74 19.90
N LYS A 45 4.25 6.41 19.98
CA LYS A 45 5.29 5.56 20.56
C LYS A 45 6.44 5.31 19.57
N PHE A 46 7.06 6.37 19.06
CA PHE A 46 8.16 6.27 18.10
C PHE A 46 9.38 5.57 18.69
N GLY A 47 9.98 4.70 17.89
CA GLY A 47 11.22 4.00 18.25
C GLY A 47 11.04 2.79 19.16
N ASN A 48 9.83 2.42 19.51
CA ASN A 48 9.56 1.22 20.29
C ASN A 48 9.71 -0.02 19.39
N ILE A 49 10.57 -0.94 19.80
CA ILE A 49 10.86 -2.19 19.10
C ILE A 49 10.82 -3.38 20.05
N PRO A 50 10.38 -4.56 19.58
CA PRO A 50 10.47 -5.77 20.38
C PRO A 50 11.91 -6.22 20.56
N THR A 51 12.27 -6.64 21.79
CA THR A 51 13.64 -7.09 22.13
C THR A 51 13.90 -8.56 21.82
N GLY A 52 12.87 -9.33 21.51
CA GLY A 52 12.96 -10.79 21.32
C GLY A 52 12.92 -11.62 22.62
N ASN A 53 12.87 -10.99 23.76
CA ASN A 53 12.69 -11.63 25.05
C ASN A 53 11.23 -11.50 25.49
N GLY A 54 10.32 -12.29 24.90
CA GLY A 54 8.89 -12.20 25.22
C GLY A 54 8.25 -10.89 24.75
N ASP A 55 7.41 -10.30 25.59
CA ASP A 55 6.66 -9.07 25.30
C ASP A 55 7.42 -7.77 25.63
N GLU A 56 8.74 -7.86 25.90
CA GLU A 56 9.52 -6.68 26.23
C GLU A 56 9.73 -5.78 25.01
N VAL A 57 9.36 -4.52 25.16
CA VAL A 57 9.53 -3.46 24.15
C VAL A 57 10.52 -2.43 24.68
N VAL A 58 11.54 -2.13 23.88
CA VAL A 58 12.56 -1.11 24.21
C VAL A 58 12.49 0.04 23.21
N ASN A 59 12.65 1.25 23.73
CA ASN A 59 12.73 2.43 22.86
C ASN A 59 14.18 2.64 22.39
N ILE A 60 14.39 2.60 21.06
CA ILE A 60 15.71 2.76 20.42
C ILE A 60 16.35 4.08 20.81
N PHE A 61 15.58 5.18 20.83
CA PHE A 61 16.12 6.50 21.09
C PHE A 61 16.63 6.63 22.54
N SER A 62 15.89 6.11 23.51
CA SER A 62 16.32 6.10 24.90
C SER A 62 17.53 5.21 25.13
N SER A 63 17.59 4.08 24.43
CA SER A 63 18.75 3.16 24.51
C SER A 63 20.01 3.77 23.91
N LEU A 64 19.91 4.42 22.76
CA LEU A 64 21.03 5.14 22.14
C LEU A 64 21.54 6.29 23.00
N LEU A 65 20.63 7.06 23.62
CA LEU A 65 20.99 8.14 24.54
C LEU A 65 21.70 7.63 25.81
N SER A 66 21.37 6.42 26.26
CA SER A 66 22.03 5.77 27.41
C SER A 66 23.32 5.01 27.03
N GLY A 67 23.76 5.09 25.77
CA GLY A 67 24.95 4.40 25.29
C GLY A 67 24.84 2.87 25.21
N LYS A 68 23.63 2.31 25.34
CA LYS A 68 23.37 0.87 25.25
C LYS A 68 22.69 0.55 23.92
N PHE A 69 23.26 -0.38 23.15
CA PHE A 69 22.56 -0.94 22.02
C PHE A 69 21.50 -1.94 22.52
N PRO A 70 20.22 -1.76 22.19
CA PRO A 70 19.19 -2.71 22.60
C PRO A 70 19.40 -4.05 21.87
N SER A 71 19.11 -5.16 22.52
CA SER A 71 18.99 -6.45 21.87
C SER A 71 17.76 -6.40 20.95
N LEU A 72 17.97 -6.50 19.65
CA LEU A 72 16.90 -6.48 18.66
C LEU A 72 16.32 -7.88 18.53
N GLY A 73 15.00 -8.01 18.70
CA GLY A 73 14.28 -9.22 18.35
C GLY A 73 14.20 -9.42 16.84
N ILE A 74 15.29 -9.88 16.23
CA ILE A 74 15.40 -10.00 14.78
C ILE A 74 14.23 -10.80 14.19
N ALA A 75 13.72 -11.80 14.90
CA ALA A 75 12.58 -12.61 14.47
C ALA A 75 11.32 -11.80 14.13
N ALA A 76 11.07 -10.71 14.85
CA ALA A 76 9.89 -9.86 14.63
C ALA A 76 10.03 -8.96 13.39
N PHE A 77 11.26 -8.71 12.91
CA PHE A 77 11.49 -7.78 11.81
C PHE A 77 10.98 -8.29 10.45
N GLY A 78 10.77 -9.58 10.26
CA GLY A 78 10.14 -10.13 9.05
C GLY A 78 8.74 -9.55 8.84
N LEU A 79 7.88 -9.65 9.85
CA LEU A 79 6.53 -9.12 9.81
C LEU A 79 6.53 -7.58 9.88
N LEU A 80 7.36 -6.99 10.74
CA LEU A 80 7.46 -5.54 10.90
C LEU A 80 7.89 -4.87 9.58
N SER A 81 8.86 -5.42 8.85
CA SER A 81 9.28 -4.90 7.56
C SER A 81 8.14 -4.95 6.53
N SER A 82 7.30 -5.98 6.60
CA SER A 82 6.12 -6.10 5.75
C SER A 82 5.08 -5.03 6.06
N LEU A 83 4.81 -4.79 7.33
CA LEU A 83 3.89 -3.73 7.76
C LEU A 83 4.39 -2.34 7.33
N VAL A 84 5.70 -2.08 7.48
CA VAL A 84 6.31 -0.82 7.03
C VAL A 84 6.19 -0.66 5.51
N ALA A 85 6.45 -1.71 4.75
CA ALA A 85 6.40 -1.69 3.29
C ALA A 85 4.99 -1.46 2.73
N ILE A 86 3.97 -1.99 3.42
CA ILE A 86 2.58 -1.96 2.97
C ILE A 86 1.83 -0.73 3.52
N SER A 87 2.28 -0.18 4.66
CA SER A 87 1.60 0.97 5.27
C SER A 87 1.50 2.14 4.30
N GLY A 88 0.31 2.70 4.21
CA GLY A 88 0.00 3.80 3.31
C GLY A 88 0.02 3.42 1.83
N GLN A 89 -0.29 2.19 1.46
CA GLN A 89 -0.15 1.66 0.10
C GLN A 89 1.26 1.85 -0.46
N GLY A 90 2.26 1.58 0.35
CA GLY A 90 3.67 1.70 0.00
C GLY A 90 4.08 0.84 -1.19
N GLY A 91 5.29 1.06 -1.63
CA GLY A 91 5.89 0.34 -2.74
C GLY A 91 5.36 0.79 -4.09
N LEU A 92 5.25 -0.17 -4.98
CA LEU A 92 4.83 0.06 -6.36
C LEU A 92 3.33 0.32 -6.53
N THR A 93 2.54 0.21 -5.46
CA THR A 93 1.08 0.38 -5.49
C THR A 93 0.62 1.84 -5.62
N ASN A 94 1.51 2.83 -5.40
CA ASN A 94 1.21 4.24 -5.66
C ASN A 94 1.02 4.61 -7.13
N THR A 95 1.39 3.75 -8.03
CA THR A 95 1.30 3.99 -9.46
C THR A 95 -0.11 3.92 -10.05
N PRO A 96 -1.12 3.24 -9.48
CA PRO A 96 -2.51 3.43 -9.88
C PRO A 96 -2.95 4.90 -9.87
N ILE A 97 -2.40 5.72 -8.96
CA ILE A 97 -2.69 7.16 -8.91
C ILE A 97 -2.22 7.86 -10.19
N SER A 98 -1.01 7.56 -10.68
CA SER A 98 -0.51 8.16 -11.93
C SER A 98 -1.27 7.64 -13.16
N ASN A 99 -1.68 6.38 -13.18
CA ASN A 99 -2.56 5.86 -14.22
C ASN A 99 -3.93 6.58 -14.19
N TYR A 100 -4.50 6.75 -13.01
CA TYR A 100 -5.77 7.45 -12.83
C TYR A 100 -5.70 8.92 -13.30
N THR A 101 -4.68 9.68 -12.89
CA THR A 101 -4.50 11.07 -13.33
C THR A 101 -4.34 11.17 -14.85
N ARG A 102 -3.64 10.21 -15.46
CA ARG A 102 -3.50 10.09 -16.91
C ARG A 102 -4.83 9.77 -17.59
N ASP A 103 -5.57 8.78 -17.10
CA ASP A 103 -6.86 8.36 -17.65
C ASP A 103 -7.92 9.46 -17.54
N GLN A 104 -7.84 10.31 -16.50
CA GLN A 104 -8.70 11.49 -16.33
C GLN A 104 -8.27 12.68 -17.18
N GLY A 105 -7.14 12.60 -17.86
CA GLY A 105 -6.59 13.71 -18.64
C GLY A 105 -6.12 14.90 -17.80
N TRP A 106 -5.67 14.65 -16.57
CA TRP A 106 -5.15 15.70 -15.69
C TRP A 106 -3.69 16.03 -16.00
N GLY A 107 -3.36 17.32 -16.01
CA GLY A 107 -2.01 17.78 -16.33
C GLY A 107 -1.57 17.30 -17.71
N MET A 108 -0.39 16.68 -17.76
CA MET A 108 0.13 16.11 -19.01
C MET A 108 -0.65 14.89 -19.52
N GLY A 109 -1.47 14.28 -18.69
CA GLY A 109 -2.37 13.19 -19.09
C GLY A 109 -3.37 13.58 -20.19
N ALA A 110 -3.64 14.87 -20.36
CA ALA A 110 -4.47 15.37 -21.45
C ALA A 110 -3.81 15.16 -22.85
N HIS A 111 -2.49 15.05 -22.88
CA HIS A 111 -1.68 14.94 -24.10
C HIS A 111 -1.13 13.53 -24.33
N VAL A 112 -1.23 12.67 -23.33
CA VAL A 112 -0.72 11.28 -23.36
C VAL A 112 -1.91 10.34 -23.24
N GLY A 113 -2.10 9.44 -24.18
CA GLY A 113 -3.19 8.48 -24.16
C GLY A 113 -3.11 7.50 -22.98
N ALA A 114 -4.26 6.98 -22.57
CA ALA A 114 -4.33 5.92 -21.57
C ALA A 114 -3.92 4.58 -22.18
N ILE A 115 -3.20 3.72 -21.41
CA ILE A 115 -3.03 2.32 -21.79
C ILE A 115 -4.37 1.61 -21.54
N PRO A 116 -4.91 0.87 -22.53
CA PRO A 116 -6.18 0.17 -22.37
C PRO A 116 -6.15 -0.74 -21.14
N SER A 117 -7.18 -0.64 -20.32
CA SER A 117 -7.44 -1.55 -19.20
C SER A 117 -8.31 -2.72 -19.67
N LEU A 118 -8.33 -3.79 -18.87
CA LEU A 118 -9.25 -4.92 -19.04
C LEU A 118 -10.72 -4.47 -18.98
N VAL A 119 -11.01 -3.41 -18.23
CA VAL A 119 -12.35 -2.91 -17.92
C VAL A 119 -12.56 -1.55 -18.61
N GLY A 120 -12.62 -1.53 -19.92
CA GLY A 120 -13.04 -0.38 -20.69
C GLY A 120 -11.96 0.70 -20.81
N GLY A 121 -11.32 0.79 -21.95
CA GLY A 121 -10.52 1.91 -22.38
C GLY A 121 -10.94 2.34 -23.76
N ASN A 122 -10.97 3.64 -24.02
CA ASN A 122 -11.05 4.14 -25.39
C ASN A 122 -9.73 3.81 -26.08
N ASP A 123 -9.80 3.45 -27.36
CA ASP A 123 -8.61 3.33 -28.21
C ASP A 123 -7.96 4.71 -28.34
N ILE A 124 -6.86 4.91 -27.63
CA ILE A 124 -6.09 6.15 -27.67
C ILE A 124 -4.76 5.82 -28.33
N ALA A 125 -4.36 6.68 -29.27
CA ALA A 125 -3.05 6.57 -29.89
C ALA A 125 -1.96 6.79 -28.83
N LEU A 126 -1.27 5.70 -28.48
CA LEU A 126 -0.15 5.74 -27.56
C LEU A 126 1.10 6.26 -28.29
N SER A 127 1.82 7.16 -27.64
CA SER A 127 3.11 7.64 -28.12
C SER A 127 4.25 6.99 -27.35
N HIS A 128 5.32 6.64 -28.06
CA HIS A 128 6.57 6.18 -27.45
C HIS A 128 7.40 7.34 -26.85
N GLU A 129 7.08 8.56 -27.21
CA GLU A 129 7.74 9.76 -26.74
C GLU A 129 6.86 10.51 -25.76
N GLY A 130 7.46 10.88 -24.63
CA GLY A 130 6.78 11.72 -23.64
C GLY A 130 6.67 13.16 -24.13
N THR A 131 5.56 13.81 -23.84
CA THR A 131 5.37 15.24 -24.09
C THR A 131 5.79 16.03 -22.86
N VAL A 132 6.66 17.03 -23.06
CA VAL A 132 7.09 17.96 -22.01
C VAL A 132 6.62 19.38 -22.36
N PHE A 133 6.34 20.18 -21.35
CA PHE A 133 6.02 21.58 -21.53
C PHE A 133 7.26 22.45 -21.35
N LEU A 134 7.29 23.60 -22.03
CA LEU A 134 8.35 24.58 -21.84
C LEU A 134 8.13 25.33 -20.51
N PRO A 135 9.19 25.50 -19.69
CA PRO A 135 9.11 26.23 -18.43
C PRO A 135 9.12 27.75 -18.68
N ASP A 136 7.96 28.30 -19.01
CA ASP A 136 7.73 29.72 -19.27
C ASP A 136 6.93 30.39 -18.12
N GLU A 137 6.64 31.69 -18.29
CA GLU A 137 5.91 32.48 -17.31
C GLU A 137 4.47 32.01 -17.07
N GLN A 138 3.87 31.29 -18.01
CA GLN A 138 2.51 30.76 -17.88
C GLN A 138 2.51 29.35 -17.31
N SER A 139 3.46 28.51 -17.69
CA SER A 139 3.50 27.10 -17.31
C SER A 139 4.00 26.88 -15.87
N ILE A 140 4.98 27.67 -15.41
CA ILE A 140 5.55 27.54 -14.06
C ILE A 140 4.51 27.81 -12.94
N PRO A 141 3.66 28.86 -13.00
CA PRO A 141 2.60 29.03 -12.02
C PRO A 141 1.60 27.85 -12.00
N ARG A 142 1.24 27.28 -13.17
CA ARG A 142 0.37 26.10 -13.28
C ARG A 142 1.00 24.87 -12.65
N TRP A 143 2.31 24.66 -12.91
CA TRP A 143 3.08 23.60 -12.27
C TRP A 143 3.09 23.73 -10.75
N ARG A 144 3.36 24.90 -10.21
CA ARG A 144 3.33 25.17 -8.76
C ARG A 144 1.94 24.96 -8.16
N ALA A 145 0.89 25.36 -8.87
CA ALA A 145 -0.48 25.11 -8.45
C ALA A 145 -0.79 23.62 -8.39
N TRP A 146 -0.34 22.85 -9.38
CA TRP A 146 -0.48 21.40 -9.41
C TRP A 146 0.28 20.72 -8.26
N VAL A 147 1.54 21.07 -8.03
CA VAL A 147 2.33 20.54 -6.89
C VAL A 147 1.64 20.86 -5.56
N ARG A 148 1.13 22.07 -5.38
CA ARG A 148 0.38 22.45 -4.18
C ARG A 148 -0.90 21.63 -4.03
N HIS A 149 -1.60 21.34 -5.11
CA HIS A 149 -2.78 20.49 -5.09
C HIS A 149 -2.43 19.07 -4.64
N VAL A 150 -1.39 18.46 -5.22
CA VAL A 150 -0.90 17.12 -4.83
C VAL A 150 -0.48 17.09 -3.36
N VAL A 151 0.29 18.08 -2.90
CA VAL A 151 0.70 18.17 -1.49
C VAL A 151 -0.52 18.27 -0.57
N ARG A 152 -1.50 19.10 -0.93
CA ARG A 152 -2.74 19.23 -0.14
C ARG A 152 -3.52 17.92 -0.11
N ASP A 153 -3.63 17.21 -1.21
CA ASP A 153 -4.28 15.91 -1.29
C ASP A 153 -3.59 14.88 -0.37
N GLN A 154 -2.26 14.84 -0.38
CA GLN A 154 -1.49 13.94 0.48
C GLN A 154 -1.70 14.22 1.97
N PHE A 155 -1.73 15.47 2.39
CA PHE A 155 -1.87 15.83 3.80
C PHE A 155 -3.31 15.83 4.30
N LEU A 156 -4.28 16.25 3.50
CA LEU A 156 -5.68 16.43 3.95
C LEU A 156 -6.59 15.25 3.60
N VAL A 157 -6.23 14.44 2.62
CA VAL A 157 -7.06 13.30 2.20
C VAL A 157 -6.36 11.99 2.51
N TRP A 158 -5.18 11.77 1.91
CA TRP A 158 -4.48 10.51 2.02
C TRP A 158 -3.95 10.24 3.44
N GLY A 159 -3.34 11.22 4.10
CA GLY A 159 -2.84 11.07 5.47
C GLY A 159 -3.93 10.65 6.47
N PRO A 160 -5.05 11.39 6.59
CA PRO A 160 -6.18 10.99 7.41
C PRO A 160 -6.76 9.62 7.01
N ALA A 161 -6.89 9.33 5.71
CA ALA A 161 -7.38 8.05 5.24
C ALA A 161 -6.47 6.88 5.68
N CYS A 162 -5.16 7.05 5.64
CA CYS A 162 -4.21 6.08 6.16
C CYS A 162 -4.34 5.90 7.67
N PHE A 163 -4.48 7.01 8.41
CA PHE A 163 -4.66 6.97 9.85
C PHE A 163 -5.90 6.15 10.24
N PHE A 164 -7.06 6.49 9.70
CA PHE A 164 -8.31 5.76 9.98
C PHE A 164 -8.29 4.33 9.42
N GLY A 165 -7.68 4.13 8.26
CA GLY A 165 -7.50 2.80 7.65
C GLY A 165 -6.64 1.85 8.47
N LEU A 166 -5.74 2.38 9.31
CA LEU A 166 -4.98 1.59 10.29
C LEU A 166 -5.69 1.50 11.64
N ALA A 167 -6.24 2.61 12.13
CA ALA A 167 -6.86 2.70 13.46
C ALA A 167 -8.07 1.77 13.60
N LEU A 168 -8.97 1.74 12.62
CA LEU A 168 -10.17 0.93 12.70
C LEU A 168 -9.91 -0.59 12.69
N PRO A 169 -9.07 -1.16 11.80
CA PRO A 169 -8.69 -2.57 11.90
C PRO A 169 -7.89 -2.91 13.17
N SER A 170 -7.05 -1.97 13.66
CA SER A 170 -6.32 -2.17 14.92
C SER A 170 -7.27 -2.28 16.11
N MET A 171 -8.35 -1.51 16.12
CA MET A 171 -9.42 -1.63 17.11
C MET A 171 -9.98 -3.06 17.16
N LEU A 172 -10.23 -3.69 16.00
CA LEU A 172 -10.70 -5.08 15.96
C LEU A 172 -9.74 -6.04 16.65
N SER A 173 -8.43 -5.88 16.40
CA SER A 173 -7.43 -6.76 17.02
C SER A 173 -7.29 -6.52 18.51
N ILE A 174 -7.33 -5.28 18.98
CA ILE A 174 -7.17 -4.96 20.41
C ILE A 174 -8.41 -5.34 21.21
N GLU A 175 -9.59 -5.10 20.66
CA GLU A 175 -10.86 -5.29 21.35
C GLU A 175 -11.35 -6.74 21.34
N PHE A 176 -11.28 -7.40 20.18
CA PHE A 176 -11.97 -8.65 19.94
C PHE A 176 -11.06 -9.88 19.79
N LEU A 177 -9.75 -9.70 19.60
CA LEU A 177 -8.82 -10.82 19.53
C LEU A 177 -8.40 -11.24 20.95
N PRO A 178 -8.63 -12.48 21.37
CA PRO A 178 -8.20 -12.94 22.69
C PRO A 178 -6.69 -12.85 22.85
N LYS A 179 -6.23 -12.29 23.97
CA LYS A 179 -4.80 -12.21 24.29
C LYS A 179 -4.22 -13.60 24.52
N GLY A 180 -3.00 -13.85 24.02
CA GLY A 180 -2.30 -15.12 24.18
C GLY A 180 -2.81 -16.26 23.29
N ILE A 181 -3.61 -15.95 22.26
CA ILE A 181 -4.05 -16.97 21.29
C ILE A 181 -2.85 -17.48 20.47
N ASP A 182 -2.79 -18.78 20.29
CA ASP A 182 -1.81 -19.40 19.39
C ASP A 182 -2.16 -19.11 17.93
N LEU A 183 -1.34 -18.30 17.27
CA LEU A 183 -1.47 -17.94 15.85
C LEU A 183 -0.68 -18.86 14.92
N SER A 184 -0.22 -20.02 15.38
CA SER A 184 0.47 -21.02 14.58
C SER A 184 -0.37 -21.49 13.38
N ASN A 185 -1.69 -21.54 13.55
CA ASN A 185 -2.62 -21.72 12.43
C ASN A 185 -2.91 -20.39 11.74
N LYS A 186 -2.50 -20.28 10.47
CA LYS A 186 -2.64 -19.10 9.62
C LYS A 186 -4.04 -18.51 9.48
N TRP A 187 -5.09 -19.29 9.78
CA TRP A 187 -6.49 -18.86 9.74
C TRP A 187 -7.03 -18.44 11.10
N MET A 188 -6.28 -18.72 12.17
CA MET A 188 -6.76 -18.50 13.54
C MET A 188 -7.03 -17.04 13.86
N GLY A 189 -6.16 -16.11 13.44
CA GLY A 189 -6.33 -14.68 13.69
C GLY A 189 -7.68 -14.13 13.21
N PRO A 190 -7.98 -14.21 11.90
CA PRO A 190 -9.26 -13.74 11.36
C PRO A 190 -10.49 -14.44 11.97
N VAL A 191 -10.41 -15.75 12.19
CA VAL A 191 -11.50 -16.52 12.78
C VAL A 191 -11.74 -16.11 14.22
N ALA A 192 -10.70 -16.03 15.05
CA ALA A 192 -10.82 -15.64 16.45
C ALA A 192 -11.33 -14.20 16.62
N THR A 193 -10.86 -13.26 15.75
CA THR A 193 -11.38 -11.88 15.73
C THR A 193 -12.87 -11.86 15.39
N SER A 194 -13.28 -12.62 14.38
CA SER A 194 -14.70 -12.70 13.99
C SER A 194 -15.58 -13.34 15.05
N ASP A 195 -15.07 -14.37 15.75
CA ASP A 195 -15.74 -15.01 16.87
C ASP A 195 -15.88 -14.05 18.06
N GLY A 196 -14.84 -13.25 18.34
CA GLY A 196 -14.88 -12.21 19.37
C GLY A 196 -15.94 -11.16 19.10
N VAL A 197 -15.99 -10.65 17.87
CA VAL A 197 -17.04 -9.71 17.42
C VAL A 197 -18.44 -10.34 17.57
N GLY A 198 -18.59 -11.58 17.07
CA GLY A 198 -19.85 -12.30 17.16
C GLY A 198 -20.34 -12.49 18.59
N LYS A 199 -19.44 -12.83 19.53
CA LYS A 199 -19.77 -12.97 20.96
C LYS A 199 -20.19 -11.63 21.58
N ALA A 200 -19.41 -10.56 21.36
CA ALA A 200 -19.73 -9.24 21.91
C ALA A 200 -21.10 -8.74 21.45
N VAL A 201 -21.44 -8.93 20.17
CA VAL A 201 -22.76 -8.55 19.64
C VAL A 201 -23.87 -9.48 20.15
N ALA A 202 -23.61 -10.76 20.27
CA ALA A 202 -24.58 -11.73 20.79
C ALA A 202 -24.97 -11.43 22.25
N GLU A 203 -24.01 -11.06 23.09
CA GLU A 203 -24.19 -10.68 24.47
C GLU A 203 -24.91 -9.34 24.63
N ALA A 204 -24.58 -8.36 23.77
CA ALA A 204 -25.16 -7.02 23.83
C ALA A 204 -26.58 -6.92 23.25
N VAL A 205 -26.89 -7.72 22.22
CA VAL A 205 -28.15 -7.59 21.45
C VAL A 205 -28.89 -8.91 21.29
N SER A 206 -28.36 -9.84 20.52
CA SER A 206 -28.96 -11.19 20.33
C SER A 206 -28.02 -12.17 19.65
N PRO A 207 -28.18 -13.49 19.88
CA PRO A 207 -27.37 -14.53 19.24
C PRO A 207 -27.46 -14.53 17.71
N ALA A 208 -28.62 -14.21 17.16
CA ALA A 208 -28.81 -14.12 15.71
C ALA A 208 -27.99 -13.01 15.08
N LEU A 209 -27.99 -11.80 15.69
CA LEU A 209 -27.14 -10.69 15.26
C LEU A 209 -25.66 -10.98 15.44
N GLY A 210 -25.27 -11.67 16.53
CA GLY A 210 -23.89 -12.12 16.73
C GLY A 210 -23.39 -12.96 15.56
N SER A 211 -24.18 -13.91 15.08
CA SER A 211 -23.85 -14.74 13.92
C SER A 211 -23.70 -13.93 12.63
N VAL A 212 -24.56 -12.94 12.41
CA VAL A 212 -24.48 -12.03 11.28
C VAL A 212 -23.21 -11.19 11.33
N PHE A 213 -22.88 -10.60 12.47
CA PHE A 213 -21.69 -9.77 12.63
C PHE A 213 -20.39 -10.57 12.52
N ARG A 214 -20.37 -11.81 13.01
CA ARG A 214 -19.28 -12.75 12.77
C ARG A 214 -19.03 -12.96 11.27
N PHE A 215 -20.07 -13.26 10.50
CA PHE A 215 -19.98 -13.40 9.05
C PHE A 215 -19.54 -12.11 8.36
N LEU A 216 -20.13 -10.96 8.73
CA LEU A 216 -19.78 -9.66 8.16
C LEU A 216 -18.31 -9.29 8.43
N THR A 217 -17.76 -9.64 9.57
CA THR A 217 -16.33 -9.39 9.88
C THR A 217 -15.42 -10.12 8.89
N LEU A 218 -15.66 -11.40 8.63
CA LEU A 218 -14.91 -12.16 7.62
C LEU A 218 -15.15 -11.63 6.21
N PHE A 219 -16.40 -11.30 5.88
CA PHE A 219 -16.77 -10.75 4.58
C PHE A 219 -16.14 -9.37 4.33
N CYS A 220 -16.01 -8.53 5.35
CA CYS A 220 -15.27 -7.28 5.25
C CYS A 220 -13.80 -7.51 4.89
N GLY A 221 -13.15 -8.50 5.47
CA GLY A 221 -11.80 -8.89 5.09
C GLY A 221 -11.70 -9.24 3.59
N PHE A 222 -12.64 -10.01 3.08
CA PHE A 222 -12.73 -10.32 1.65
C PHE A 222 -12.96 -9.06 0.80
N LEU A 223 -13.88 -8.17 1.21
CA LEU A 223 -14.16 -6.92 0.49
C LEU A 223 -12.98 -5.95 0.44
N VAL A 224 -12.09 -5.99 1.43
CA VAL A 224 -10.84 -5.20 1.41
C VAL A 224 -9.84 -5.80 0.43
N LEU A 225 -9.63 -7.11 0.52
CA LEU A 225 -8.55 -7.78 -0.21
C LEU A 225 -8.86 -7.96 -1.70
N ALA A 226 -10.05 -8.43 -2.06
CA ALA A 226 -10.35 -8.81 -3.43
C ALA A 226 -10.35 -7.63 -4.43
N PRO A 227 -11.04 -6.50 -4.18
CA PRO A 227 -10.98 -5.35 -5.07
C PRO A 227 -9.60 -4.68 -5.10
N SER A 228 -8.90 -4.65 -3.95
CA SER A 228 -7.56 -4.10 -3.85
C SER A 228 -6.57 -4.91 -4.70
N MET A 229 -6.64 -6.24 -4.65
CA MET A 229 -5.82 -7.12 -5.48
C MET A 229 -6.12 -6.93 -6.97
N ALA A 230 -7.39 -6.88 -7.37
CA ALA A 230 -7.77 -6.66 -8.77
C ALA A 230 -7.21 -5.34 -9.32
N SER A 231 -7.35 -4.25 -8.56
CA SER A 231 -6.83 -2.94 -8.92
C SER A 231 -5.29 -2.91 -8.99
N THR A 232 -4.63 -3.57 -8.02
CA THR A 232 -3.16 -3.64 -7.97
C THR A 232 -2.60 -4.43 -9.15
N ILE A 233 -3.22 -5.57 -9.50
CA ILE A 233 -2.81 -6.40 -10.62
C ILE A 233 -2.97 -5.62 -11.94
N ASP A 234 -4.12 -4.98 -12.16
CA ASP A 234 -4.34 -4.18 -13.36
C ASP A 234 -3.29 -3.05 -13.50
N GLY A 235 -3.05 -2.30 -12.44
CA GLY A 235 -2.04 -1.24 -12.41
C GLY A 235 -0.62 -1.76 -12.63
N PHE A 236 -0.29 -2.94 -12.10
CA PHE A 236 0.99 -3.60 -12.30
C PHE A 236 1.19 -4.06 -13.74
N VAL A 237 0.20 -4.75 -14.30
CA VAL A 237 0.27 -5.26 -15.68
C VAL A 237 0.39 -4.11 -16.68
N ARG A 238 -0.41 -3.05 -16.56
CA ARG A 238 -0.31 -1.88 -17.43
C ARG A 238 1.10 -1.27 -17.44
N ARG A 239 1.75 -1.23 -16.28
CA ARG A 239 3.11 -0.70 -16.16
C ARG A 239 4.13 -1.56 -16.87
N TRP A 240 4.06 -2.88 -16.71
CA TRP A 240 4.95 -3.78 -17.42
C TRP A 240 4.73 -3.72 -18.93
N VAL A 241 3.49 -3.59 -19.38
CA VAL A 241 3.17 -3.34 -20.78
C VAL A 241 3.84 -2.07 -21.28
N ASP A 242 3.73 -0.98 -20.53
CA ASP A 242 4.36 0.30 -20.87
C ASP A 242 5.89 0.19 -20.96
N VAL A 243 6.52 -0.46 -19.98
CA VAL A 243 7.97 -0.70 -19.95
C VAL A 243 8.40 -1.55 -21.15
N PHE A 244 7.75 -2.67 -21.41
CA PHE A 244 8.12 -3.54 -22.51
C PHE A 244 7.92 -2.86 -23.87
N TRP A 245 6.81 -2.15 -24.03
CA TRP A 245 6.50 -1.49 -25.28
C TRP A 245 7.42 -0.29 -25.58
N THR A 246 7.79 0.46 -24.56
CA THR A 246 8.70 1.60 -24.73
C THR A 246 10.17 1.20 -24.85
N SER A 247 10.62 0.14 -24.13
CA SER A 247 12.03 -0.26 -24.11
C SER A 247 12.45 -1.18 -25.26
N SER A 248 11.53 -2.00 -25.80
CA SER A 248 11.84 -2.96 -26.84
C SER A 248 11.65 -2.39 -28.25
N LYS A 249 12.72 -2.35 -29.06
CA LYS A 249 12.64 -1.91 -30.46
C LYS A 249 11.63 -2.71 -31.29
N ARG A 250 11.54 -4.04 -31.05
CA ARG A 250 10.59 -4.92 -31.77
C ARG A 250 9.15 -4.64 -31.39
N LEU A 251 8.88 -4.32 -30.13
CA LEU A 251 7.54 -4.05 -29.64
C LEU A 251 7.05 -2.63 -30.01
N ARG A 252 7.97 -1.67 -30.26
CA ARG A 252 7.62 -0.35 -30.78
C ARG A 252 7.00 -0.39 -32.17
N GLU A 253 7.35 -1.39 -32.96
CA GLU A 253 6.81 -1.59 -34.34
C GLU A 253 5.45 -2.28 -34.32
N VAL A 254 5.02 -2.78 -33.16
CA VAL A 254 3.72 -3.43 -33.01
C VAL A 254 2.61 -2.37 -32.95
N ASP A 255 1.60 -2.57 -33.76
CA ASP A 255 0.42 -1.71 -33.79
C ASP A 255 -0.24 -1.60 -32.39
N SER A 256 -0.65 -0.39 -32.02
CA SER A 256 -1.32 -0.09 -30.75
C SER A 256 -2.55 -0.96 -30.50
N SER A 257 -3.25 -1.42 -31.55
CA SER A 257 -4.37 -2.37 -31.44
C SER A 257 -3.99 -3.72 -30.82
N LYS A 258 -2.72 -4.13 -30.95
CA LYS A 258 -2.19 -5.40 -30.44
C LYS A 258 -1.64 -5.31 -29.00
N ILE A 259 -1.61 -4.13 -28.40
CA ILE A 259 -1.17 -3.94 -27.00
C ILE A 259 -2.00 -4.77 -26.03
N ARG A 260 -3.28 -4.98 -26.36
CA ARG A 260 -4.16 -5.85 -25.59
C ARG A 260 -3.62 -7.28 -25.48
N VAL A 261 -3.01 -7.81 -26.53
CA VAL A 261 -2.37 -9.14 -26.51
C VAL A 261 -1.17 -9.15 -25.55
N LEU A 262 -0.34 -8.10 -25.59
CA LEU A 262 0.78 -7.96 -24.66
C LEU A 262 0.30 -7.86 -23.21
N TYR A 263 -0.80 -7.14 -22.94
CA TYR A 263 -1.41 -7.07 -21.63
C TYR A 263 -1.81 -8.45 -21.09
N PHE A 264 -2.52 -9.24 -21.88
CA PHE A 264 -2.94 -10.59 -21.48
C PHE A 264 -1.76 -11.56 -21.36
N ALA A 265 -0.71 -11.41 -22.18
CA ALA A 265 0.52 -12.20 -22.03
C ALA A 265 1.23 -11.91 -20.70
N VAL A 266 1.39 -10.63 -20.34
CA VAL A 266 1.98 -10.23 -19.05
C VAL A 266 1.11 -10.71 -17.88
N LEU A 267 -0.22 -10.56 -17.98
CA LEU A 267 -1.16 -11.05 -16.98
C LEU A 267 -1.06 -12.58 -16.81
N GLY A 268 -0.97 -13.32 -17.92
CA GLY A 268 -0.84 -14.78 -17.90
C GLY A 268 0.45 -15.24 -17.22
N VAL A 269 1.58 -14.60 -17.55
CA VAL A 269 2.88 -14.89 -16.90
C VAL A 269 2.79 -14.57 -15.40
N TYR A 270 2.22 -13.42 -15.04
CA TYR A 270 2.03 -13.05 -13.64
C TYR A 270 1.18 -14.07 -12.88
N ALA A 271 0.05 -14.48 -13.45
CA ALA A 271 -0.84 -15.49 -12.85
C ALA A 271 -0.12 -16.83 -12.67
N LEU A 272 0.62 -17.29 -13.69
CA LEU A 272 1.39 -18.55 -13.64
C LEU A 272 2.45 -18.48 -12.54
N VAL A 273 3.25 -17.43 -12.49
CA VAL A 273 4.28 -17.24 -11.45
C VAL A 273 3.63 -17.21 -10.06
N SER A 274 2.52 -16.49 -9.91
CA SER A 274 1.80 -16.41 -8.63
C SER A 274 1.28 -17.78 -8.18
N LEU A 275 0.72 -18.58 -9.08
CA LEU A 275 0.27 -19.94 -8.80
C LEU A 275 1.44 -20.85 -8.41
N CYS A 276 2.56 -20.78 -9.13
CA CYS A 276 3.77 -21.54 -8.78
C CYS A 276 4.31 -21.15 -7.39
N MET A 277 4.36 -19.85 -7.09
CA MET A 277 4.79 -19.38 -5.77
C MET A 277 3.85 -19.86 -4.66
N LEU A 278 2.53 -19.81 -4.90
CA LEU A 278 1.55 -20.27 -3.93
C LEU A 278 1.63 -21.80 -3.69
N ALA A 279 1.91 -22.57 -4.74
CA ALA A 279 2.10 -24.01 -4.64
C ALA A 279 3.40 -24.38 -3.91
N TRP A 280 4.45 -23.59 -4.10
CA TRP A 280 5.77 -23.83 -3.49
C TRP A 280 5.85 -23.31 -2.06
N ILE A 281 5.30 -22.12 -1.79
CA ILE A 281 5.31 -21.46 -0.49
C ILE A 281 3.87 -21.45 0.05
N ALA A 282 3.49 -22.54 0.73
CA ALA A 282 2.12 -22.71 1.21
C ALA A 282 1.71 -21.74 2.33
N GLU A 283 2.66 -20.99 2.92
CA GLU A 283 2.40 -20.08 4.03
C GLU A 283 2.31 -18.62 3.58
N PRO A 284 1.12 -18.00 3.64
CA PRO A 284 0.94 -16.58 3.26
C PRO A 284 1.84 -15.61 4.05
N SER A 285 2.12 -15.89 5.32
CA SER A 285 3.00 -15.07 6.17
C SER A 285 4.44 -15.04 5.67
N LYS A 286 4.97 -16.15 5.16
CA LYS A 286 6.30 -16.21 4.56
C LYS A 286 6.36 -15.41 3.25
N LEU A 287 5.34 -15.54 2.40
CA LEU A 287 5.21 -14.72 1.18
C LEU A 287 5.14 -13.24 1.51
N LEU A 288 4.37 -12.87 2.53
CA LEU A 288 4.25 -11.50 2.98
C LEU A 288 5.60 -10.95 3.47
N SER A 289 6.36 -11.74 4.24
CA SER A 289 7.69 -11.35 4.73
C SER A 289 8.70 -11.16 3.60
N ILE A 290 8.70 -12.03 2.59
CA ILE A 290 9.53 -11.88 1.38
C ILE A 290 9.16 -10.60 0.64
N ALA A 291 7.86 -10.42 0.35
CA ALA A 291 7.38 -9.23 -0.33
C ALA A 291 7.75 -7.97 0.45
N GLY A 292 7.67 -8.00 1.78
CA GLY A 292 7.96 -6.88 2.65
C GLY A 292 9.39 -6.37 2.53
N PHE A 293 10.40 -7.24 2.65
CA PHE A 293 11.78 -6.76 2.52
C PHE A 293 12.13 -6.34 1.09
N VAL A 294 11.61 -7.04 0.06
CA VAL A 294 11.82 -6.65 -1.34
C VAL A 294 11.19 -5.28 -1.63
N TYR A 295 9.99 -5.02 -1.12
CA TYR A 295 9.35 -3.71 -1.28
C TYR A 295 10.11 -2.60 -0.56
N ASN A 296 10.67 -2.85 0.63
CA ASN A 296 11.50 -1.85 1.32
C ASN A 296 12.74 -1.48 0.50
N PHE A 297 13.42 -2.45 -0.11
CA PHE A 297 14.55 -2.15 -1.02
C PHE A 297 14.09 -1.34 -2.25
N ALA A 298 12.96 -1.71 -2.84
CA ALA A 298 12.40 -0.96 -3.98
C ALA A 298 12.01 0.48 -3.60
N LEU A 299 11.44 0.68 -2.41
CA LEU A 299 11.09 2.01 -1.88
C LEU A 299 12.34 2.85 -1.61
N GLY A 300 13.34 2.28 -0.96
CA GLY A 300 14.61 2.95 -0.69
C GLY A 300 15.31 3.37 -1.98
N PHE A 301 15.40 2.46 -2.95
CA PHE A 301 15.93 2.78 -4.29
C PHE A 301 15.10 3.88 -4.97
N SER A 302 13.78 3.79 -4.93
CA SER A 302 12.89 4.77 -5.56
C SER A 302 13.05 6.16 -4.97
N CYS A 303 13.24 6.29 -3.65
CA CYS A 303 13.50 7.57 -3.01
C CYS A 303 14.73 8.26 -3.61
N TRP A 304 15.83 7.52 -3.75
CA TRP A 304 17.07 8.09 -4.29
C TRP A 304 17.01 8.31 -5.80
N HIS A 305 16.34 7.41 -6.53
CA HIS A 305 16.13 7.57 -7.97
C HIS A 305 15.29 8.83 -8.27
N VAL A 306 14.18 9.02 -7.55
CA VAL A 306 13.34 10.24 -7.66
C VAL A 306 14.13 11.49 -7.27
N LEU A 307 14.99 11.42 -6.24
CA LEU A 307 15.86 12.53 -5.87
C LEU A 307 16.80 12.92 -7.02
N VAL A 308 17.43 11.95 -7.67
CA VAL A 308 18.33 12.18 -8.82
C VAL A 308 17.55 12.79 -10.00
N ILE A 309 16.40 12.22 -10.35
CA ILE A 309 15.56 12.75 -11.44
C ILE A 309 15.16 14.19 -11.14
N ASN A 310 14.64 14.46 -9.96
CA ASN A 310 14.12 15.79 -9.59
C ASN A 310 15.21 16.84 -9.45
N THR A 311 16.45 16.45 -9.19
CA THR A 311 17.56 17.40 -9.04
C THR A 311 18.36 17.61 -10.32
N ARG A 312 18.47 16.57 -11.17
CA ARG A 312 19.29 16.63 -12.39
C ARG A 312 18.49 16.87 -13.66
N LEU A 313 17.32 16.26 -13.80
CA LEU A 313 16.55 16.31 -15.04
C LEU A 313 15.54 17.47 -15.07
N LEU A 314 14.98 17.86 -13.92
CA LEU A 314 14.04 18.97 -13.89
C LEU A 314 14.75 20.33 -14.09
N PRO A 315 14.14 21.25 -14.87
CA PRO A 315 14.58 22.64 -14.96
C PRO A 315 14.63 23.32 -13.58
N ASN A 316 15.56 24.24 -13.38
CA ASN A 316 15.79 24.90 -12.09
C ASN A 316 14.52 25.41 -11.38
N PRO A 317 13.56 26.09 -12.09
CA PRO A 317 12.35 26.60 -11.44
C PRO A 317 11.40 25.53 -10.89
N MET A 318 11.58 24.27 -11.34
CA MET A 318 10.71 23.13 -10.99
C MET A 318 11.35 22.20 -9.95
N ARG A 319 12.63 22.42 -9.61
CA ARG A 319 13.35 21.56 -8.68
C ARG A 319 12.81 21.68 -7.26
N PRO A 320 12.75 20.58 -6.49
CA PRO A 320 12.32 20.62 -5.10
C PRO A 320 13.30 21.41 -4.23
N GLY A 321 12.80 22.02 -3.17
CA GLY A 321 13.61 22.68 -2.13
C GLY A 321 14.48 21.68 -1.33
N LEU A 322 15.19 22.19 -0.33
CA LEU A 322 16.10 21.40 0.49
C LEU A 322 15.36 20.34 1.33
N ILE A 323 14.24 20.71 1.96
CA ILE A 323 13.47 19.81 2.85
C ILE A 323 13.04 18.52 2.15
N PRO A 324 12.37 18.54 0.97
CA PRO A 324 12.03 17.31 0.26
C PRO A 324 13.27 16.49 -0.15
N ARG A 325 14.39 17.13 -0.48
CA ARG A 325 15.63 16.41 -0.85
C ARG A 325 16.20 15.65 0.33
N VAL A 326 16.34 16.31 1.49
CA VAL A 326 16.81 15.69 2.72
C VAL A 326 15.85 14.59 3.15
N GLY A 327 14.53 14.85 3.08
CA GLY A 327 13.50 13.87 3.37
C GLY A 327 13.65 12.59 2.54
N LEU A 328 13.87 12.71 1.22
CA LEU A 328 14.07 11.54 0.34
C LEU A 328 15.34 10.74 0.69
N VAL A 329 16.42 11.42 1.12
CA VAL A 329 17.64 10.73 1.57
C VAL A 329 17.37 9.93 2.85
N VAL A 330 16.79 10.59 3.86
CA VAL A 330 16.53 9.98 5.18
C VAL A 330 15.55 8.81 5.07
N VAL A 331 14.45 9.01 4.35
CA VAL A 331 13.45 7.97 4.13
C VAL A 331 14.02 6.81 3.31
N GLY A 332 14.85 7.09 2.32
CA GLY A 332 15.56 6.06 1.57
C GLY A 332 16.46 5.19 2.45
N ILE A 333 17.25 5.82 3.33
CA ILE A 333 18.09 5.11 4.31
C ILE A 333 17.22 4.26 5.25
N TYR A 334 16.13 4.83 5.77
CA TYR A 334 15.19 4.11 6.63
C TYR A 334 14.67 2.82 5.98
N PHE A 335 14.18 2.90 4.74
CA PHE A 335 13.68 1.73 4.03
C PHE A 335 14.77 0.68 3.77
N TRP A 336 16.02 1.09 3.48
CA TRP A 336 17.14 0.17 3.35
C TRP A 336 17.44 -0.56 4.65
N ILE A 337 17.48 0.14 5.78
CA ILE A 337 17.71 -0.46 7.11
C ILE A 337 16.61 -1.48 7.41
N VAL A 338 15.34 -1.09 7.26
CA VAL A 338 14.21 -1.98 7.52
C VAL A 338 14.21 -3.18 6.57
N GLY A 339 14.56 -2.96 5.29
CA GLY A 339 14.70 -4.03 4.30
C GLY A 339 15.79 -5.04 4.65
N ILE A 340 16.96 -4.58 5.10
CA ILE A 340 18.06 -5.45 5.53
C ILE A 340 17.65 -6.27 6.77
N LEU A 341 17.07 -5.64 7.79
CA LEU A 341 16.61 -6.34 8.99
C LEU A 341 15.51 -7.35 8.68
N GLY A 342 14.56 -6.98 7.80
CA GLY A 342 13.53 -7.89 7.33
C GLY A 342 14.07 -9.08 6.54
N ALA A 343 15.07 -8.86 5.69
CA ALA A 343 15.72 -9.93 4.94
C ALA A 343 16.46 -10.90 5.88
N ILE A 344 17.25 -10.38 6.82
CA ILE A 344 17.95 -11.20 7.83
C ILE A 344 16.95 -12.04 8.63
N SER A 345 15.85 -11.40 9.11
CA SER A 345 14.80 -12.08 9.85
C SER A 345 14.15 -13.19 9.03
N THR A 346 13.77 -12.89 7.79
CA THR A 346 13.09 -13.85 6.92
C THR A 346 13.99 -15.05 6.59
N ILE A 347 15.27 -14.81 6.31
CA ILE A 347 16.24 -15.87 5.98
C ILE A 347 16.55 -16.73 7.21
N SER A 348 16.72 -16.12 8.39
CA SER A 348 16.99 -16.84 9.63
C SER A 348 15.83 -17.72 10.11
N ASN A 349 14.59 -17.30 9.83
CA ASN A 349 13.37 -18.03 10.19
C ASN A 349 12.86 -18.95 9.06
N TRP A 350 13.66 -19.16 7.99
CA TRP A 350 13.23 -19.96 6.84
C TRP A 350 13.20 -21.47 7.10
N LYS A 351 13.77 -21.93 8.22
CA LYS A 351 13.88 -23.35 8.58
C LYS A 351 12.55 -23.95 9.00
#